data_fda0a0805d5af943880854d70857bb02
#
_entry.id   fda0a0805d5af943880854d70857bb02
#
_cell.length_a   1.000
_cell.length_b   1.000
_cell.length_c   1.000
_cell.angle_alpha   90.00
_cell.angle_beta   90.00
_cell.angle_gamma   90.00
#
_symmetry.space_group_name_H-M   'P 1'
#
loop_
_entity.id
_entity.type
_entity.pdbx_description
1 polymer ?
#
loop_
_entity_poly.entity_id
_entity_poly.type
_entity_poly.pdbx_seq_one_letter_code
_entity_poly.pdbx_strand_id
1 'polypeptide(L)'
;MSKSNLAVKEELNDVVGEEAILQETTINNISIMKKEKTNKKVLYNFTKRIIDIIGSIIGILILIPTTLIIYLARKVLKEDKGPLFYEQLRYGKNGKIFRLYKFRSMCIGADKKLKEYLENNDEAREEFEKTHKLKNDPRITKIGNFLRKSSLD
;
A
#
# COMPACT_ATOMS: atom_id res chain seq x y z
N MET A 1 -34.88 -68.67 16.34
CA MET A 1 -34.15 -67.46 15.87
C MET A 1 -32.70 -67.70 16.16
N SER A 2 -31.89 -67.71 15.08
CA SER A 2 -30.56 -68.28 15.08
C SER A 2 -29.49 -67.42 15.76
N LYS A 3 -28.53 -68.01 16.47
CA LYS A 3 -27.33 -67.38 17.04
C LYS A 3 -26.56 -66.52 16.05
N SER A 4 -26.69 -66.77 14.74
CA SER A 4 -26.08 -66.00 13.66
C SER A 4 -26.62 -64.56 13.53
N ASN A 5 -27.87 -64.29 13.84
CA ASN A 5 -28.45 -62.93 13.76
C ASN A 5 -28.06 -62.06 14.93
N LEU A 6 -27.66 -62.67 16.06
CA LEU A 6 -27.16 -61.89 17.22
C LEU A 6 -25.73 -61.42 17.00
N ALA A 7 -24.87 -62.30 16.48
CA ALA A 7 -23.46 -61.98 16.18
C ALA A 7 -23.35 -60.88 15.10
N VAL A 8 -24.16 -60.95 14.04
CA VAL A 8 -24.20 -59.92 13.00
C VAL A 8 -24.66 -58.55 13.55
N LYS A 9 -25.55 -58.53 14.54
CA LYS A 9 -26.06 -57.30 15.16
C LYS A 9 -25.02 -56.65 16.11
N GLU A 10 -24.23 -57.48 16.80
CA GLU A 10 -23.12 -57.00 17.63
C GLU A 10 -22.00 -56.42 16.74
N GLU A 11 -21.61 -57.12 15.68
CA GLU A 11 -20.60 -56.64 14.73
C GLU A 11 -21.02 -55.34 14.02
N LEU A 12 -22.31 -55.18 13.70
CA LEU A 12 -22.86 -53.95 13.12
C LEU A 12 -22.84 -52.76 14.11
N ASN A 13 -23.12 -53.01 15.39
CA ASN A 13 -23.08 -51.98 16.41
C ASN A 13 -21.65 -51.51 16.70
N ASP A 14 -20.68 -52.42 16.67
CA ASP A 14 -19.25 -52.07 16.85
C ASP A 14 -18.74 -51.23 15.69
N VAL A 15 -19.08 -51.58 14.44
CA VAL A 15 -18.72 -50.77 13.25
C VAL A 15 -19.35 -49.37 13.28
N VAL A 16 -20.64 -49.26 13.65
CA VAL A 16 -21.33 -47.99 13.78
C VAL A 16 -20.73 -47.12 14.91
N GLY A 17 -20.31 -47.76 16.02
CA GLY A 17 -19.64 -47.12 17.11
C GLY A 17 -18.25 -46.56 16.70
N GLU A 18 -17.49 -47.35 15.95
CA GLU A 18 -16.17 -46.97 15.47
C GLU A 18 -16.23 -45.81 14.46
N GLU A 19 -17.18 -45.84 13.51
CA GLU A 19 -17.43 -44.72 12.60
C GLU A 19 -17.85 -43.43 13.33
N ALA A 20 -18.68 -43.52 14.34
CA ALA A 20 -19.09 -42.36 15.16
C ALA A 20 -17.90 -41.73 15.90
N ILE A 21 -17.01 -42.54 16.49
CA ILE A 21 -15.80 -42.08 17.16
C ILE A 21 -14.83 -41.40 16.17
N LEU A 22 -14.67 -41.97 14.98
CA LEU A 22 -13.83 -41.40 13.93
C LEU A 22 -14.36 -40.07 13.45
N GLN A 23 -15.67 -39.93 13.28
CA GLN A 23 -16.30 -38.65 12.89
C GLN A 23 -16.12 -37.60 13.98
N GLU A 24 -16.36 -37.91 15.25
CA GLU A 24 -16.17 -36.98 16.35
C GLU A 24 -14.72 -36.52 16.49
N THR A 25 -13.77 -37.46 16.36
CA THR A 25 -12.34 -37.15 16.37
C THR A 25 -11.94 -36.23 15.21
N THR A 26 -12.49 -36.47 14.03
CA THR A 26 -12.24 -35.66 12.85
C THR A 26 -12.80 -34.22 13.03
N ILE A 27 -14.02 -34.09 13.52
CA ILE A 27 -14.63 -32.77 13.82
C ILE A 27 -13.82 -32.02 14.86
N ASN A 28 -13.36 -32.68 15.93
CA ASN A 28 -12.53 -32.07 16.96
C ASN A 28 -11.19 -31.59 16.40
N ASN A 29 -10.53 -32.40 15.58
CA ASN A 29 -9.26 -32.03 14.94
C ASN A 29 -9.44 -30.82 14.00
N ILE A 30 -10.51 -30.77 13.20
CA ILE A 30 -10.84 -29.63 12.33
C ILE A 30 -11.09 -28.36 13.17
N SER A 31 -11.81 -28.48 14.27
CA SER A 31 -12.10 -27.35 15.16
C SER A 31 -10.85 -26.77 15.82
N ILE A 32 -9.92 -27.65 16.25
CA ILE A 32 -8.62 -27.26 16.83
C ILE A 32 -7.76 -26.55 15.78
N MET A 33 -7.63 -27.11 14.58
CA MET A 33 -6.87 -26.49 13.49
C MET A 33 -7.44 -25.13 13.10
N LYS A 34 -8.77 -24.97 13.05
CA LYS A 34 -9.46 -23.71 12.74
C LYS A 34 -9.19 -22.65 13.83
N LYS A 35 -9.21 -23.04 15.11
CA LYS A 35 -8.92 -22.18 16.24
C LYS A 35 -7.45 -21.71 16.23
N GLU A 36 -6.52 -22.62 15.95
CA GLU A 36 -5.09 -22.29 15.87
C GLU A 36 -4.79 -21.32 14.72
N LYS A 37 -5.38 -21.55 13.54
CA LYS A 37 -5.24 -20.66 12.38
C LYS A 37 -5.83 -19.26 12.66
N THR A 38 -6.93 -19.19 13.41
CA THR A 38 -7.54 -17.91 13.82
C THR A 38 -6.65 -17.15 14.78
N ASN A 39 -6.09 -17.84 15.80
CA ASN A 39 -5.20 -17.23 16.80
C ASN A 39 -3.91 -16.71 16.15
N LYS A 40 -3.31 -17.45 15.22
CA LYS A 40 -2.13 -17.00 14.46
C LYS A 40 -2.44 -15.75 13.64
N LYS A 41 -3.62 -15.67 13.02
CA LYS A 41 -4.06 -14.49 12.26
C LYS A 41 -4.29 -13.27 13.16
N VAL A 42 -4.87 -13.44 14.33
CA VAL A 42 -5.09 -12.35 15.30
C VAL A 42 -3.74 -11.82 15.81
N LEU A 43 -2.83 -12.70 16.20
CA LEU A 43 -1.49 -12.32 16.67
C LEU A 43 -0.71 -11.59 15.58
N TYR A 44 -0.73 -12.09 14.35
CA TYR A 44 -0.11 -11.44 13.20
C TYR A 44 -0.67 -10.03 12.97
N ASN A 45 -1.99 -9.86 12.98
CA ASN A 45 -2.61 -8.55 12.78
C ASN A 45 -2.26 -7.57 13.91
N PHE A 46 -2.17 -8.04 15.14
CA PHE A 46 -1.78 -7.24 16.30
C PHE A 46 -0.32 -6.78 16.19
N THR A 47 0.60 -7.72 15.93
CA THR A 47 2.03 -7.41 15.76
C THR A 47 2.25 -6.46 14.58
N LYS A 48 1.59 -6.72 13.45
CA LYS A 48 1.62 -5.81 12.30
C LYS A 48 1.18 -4.40 12.67
N ARG A 49 0.09 -4.26 13.45
CA ARG A 49 -0.43 -2.94 13.86
C ARG A 49 0.57 -2.16 14.73
N ILE A 50 1.24 -2.85 15.64
CA ILE A 50 2.28 -2.23 16.48
C ILE A 50 3.43 -1.72 15.61
N ILE A 51 3.92 -2.54 14.68
CA ILE A 51 5.00 -2.14 13.76
C ILE A 51 4.57 -0.96 12.90
N ASP A 52 3.35 -0.97 12.36
CA ASP A 52 2.81 0.12 11.56
C ASP A 52 2.73 1.44 12.37
N ILE A 53 2.34 1.39 13.64
CA ILE A 53 2.26 2.57 14.52
C ILE A 53 3.65 3.10 14.83
N ILE A 54 4.59 2.24 15.24
CA ILE A 54 5.97 2.64 15.54
C ILE A 54 6.63 3.24 14.30
N GLY A 55 6.51 2.57 13.14
CA GLY A 55 7.03 3.08 11.87
C GLY A 55 6.43 4.42 11.47
N SER A 56 5.14 4.62 11.72
CA SER A 56 4.46 5.91 11.46
C SER A 56 4.98 7.04 12.35
N ILE A 57 5.22 6.76 13.64
CA ILE A 57 5.76 7.76 14.58
C ILE A 57 7.19 8.16 14.15
N ILE A 58 8.04 7.19 13.82
CA ILE A 58 9.40 7.46 13.32
C ILE A 58 9.34 8.24 12.02
N GLY A 59 8.45 7.87 11.09
CA GLY A 59 8.24 8.58 9.83
C GLY A 59 7.86 10.05 10.04
N ILE A 60 6.96 10.35 10.98
CA ILE A 60 6.56 11.72 11.33
C ILE A 60 7.73 12.51 11.92
N LEU A 61 8.51 11.90 12.83
CA LEU A 61 9.67 12.54 13.44
C LEU A 61 10.75 12.93 12.41
N ILE A 62 10.88 12.17 11.32
CA ILE A 62 11.79 12.49 10.21
C ILE A 62 11.14 13.51 9.26
N LEU A 63 9.84 13.40 9.02
CA LEU A 63 9.12 14.28 8.08
C LEU A 63 9.10 15.73 8.51
N ILE A 64 8.95 16.01 9.81
CA ILE A 64 8.88 17.39 10.35
C ILE A 64 10.16 18.18 10.03
N PRO A 65 11.37 17.74 10.42
CA PRO A 65 12.60 18.50 10.11
C PRO A 65 12.87 18.53 8.60
N THR A 66 12.60 17.46 7.87
CA THR A 66 12.74 17.43 6.39
C THR A 66 11.86 18.50 5.74
N THR A 67 10.62 18.61 6.15
CA THR A 67 9.68 19.64 5.65
C THR A 67 10.19 21.05 5.93
N LEU A 68 10.73 21.30 7.12
CA LEU A 68 11.29 22.59 7.50
C LEU A 68 12.52 22.94 6.63
N ILE A 69 13.42 21.99 6.41
CA ILE A 69 14.61 22.16 5.56
C ILE A 69 14.19 22.50 4.12
N ILE A 70 13.25 21.75 3.54
CA ILE A 70 12.74 22.02 2.19
C ILE A 70 12.10 23.41 2.11
N TYR A 71 11.31 23.80 3.11
CA TYR A 71 10.68 25.12 3.18
C TYR A 71 11.73 26.24 3.18
N LEU A 72 12.75 26.14 4.03
CA LEU A 72 13.83 27.12 4.13
C LEU A 72 14.65 27.17 2.84
N ALA A 73 14.99 26.02 2.26
CA ALA A 73 15.74 25.94 1.01
C ALA A 73 14.99 26.62 -0.15
N ARG A 74 13.67 26.40 -0.29
CA ARG A 74 12.83 27.12 -1.28
C ARG A 74 12.86 28.63 -1.09
N LYS A 75 12.81 29.09 0.16
CA LYS A 75 12.86 30.52 0.49
C LYS A 75 14.22 31.15 0.13
N VAL A 76 15.32 30.45 0.43
CA VAL A 76 16.69 30.89 0.10
C VAL A 76 16.91 30.93 -1.42
N LEU A 77 16.45 29.90 -2.15
CA LEU A 77 16.56 29.83 -3.60
C LEU A 77 15.58 30.73 -4.35
N LYS A 78 14.74 31.48 -3.61
CA LYS A 78 13.71 32.38 -4.19
C LYS A 78 12.82 31.68 -5.22
N GLU A 79 12.51 30.41 -4.97
CA GLU A 79 11.56 29.68 -5.79
C GLU A 79 10.13 30.27 -5.66
N ASP A 80 9.22 29.77 -6.49
CA ASP A 80 7.85 30.29 -6.49
C ASP A 80 7.19 30.19 -5.09
N LYS A 81 6.25 31.11 -4.81
CA LYS A 81 5.53 31.19 -3.53
C LYS A 81 4.38 30.17 -3.42
N GLY A 82 4.39 29.12 -4.23
CA GLY A 82 3.36 28.07 -4.19
C GLY A 82 3.38 27.26 -2.89
N PRO A 83 2.27 26.58 -2.56
CA PRO A 83 2.20 25.70 -1.41
C PRO A 83 3.28 24.60 -1.48
N LEU A 84 3.79 24.21 -0.30
CA LEU A 84 4.87 23.23 -0.19
C LEU A 84 4.43 21.83 -0.66
N PHE A 85 3.19 21.50 -0.38
CA PHE A 85 2.59 20.22 -0.81
C PHE A 85 1.73 20.41 -2.04
N TYR A 86 1.75 19.38 -2.88
CA TYR A 86 0.86 19.22 -4.02
C TYR A 86 -0.11 18.07 -3.73
N GLU A 87 -1.38 18.32 -3.98
CA GLU A 87 -2.44 17.34 -3.82
C GLU A 87 -2.79 16.71 -5.18
N GLN A 88 -2.87 15.39 -5.21
CA GLN A 88 -3.28 14.63 -6.39
C GLN A 88 -4.33 13.60 -6.01
N LEU A 89 -5.43 13.56 -6.76
CA LEU A 89 -6.44 12.52 -6.61
C LEU A 89 -5.94 11.22 -7.24
N ARG A 90 -6.08 10.12 -6.50
CA ARG A 90 -5.70 8.78 -6.93
C ARG A 90 -6.79 7.77 -6.59
N TYR A 91 -6.87 6.70 -7.38
CA TYR A 91 -7.73 5.57 -7.09
C TYR A 91 -7.00 4.59 -6.16
N GLY A 92 -7.65 4.24 -5.06
CA GLY A 92 -7.20 3.25 -4.10
C GLY A 92 -7.89 1.91 -4.26
N LYS A 93 -7.83 1.09 -3.22
CA LYS A 93 -8.49 -0.22 -3.17
C LYS A 93 -10.00 -0.06 -3.40
N ASN A 94 -10.57 -0.93 -4.25
CA ASN A 94 -11.98 -0.95 -4.64
C ASN A 94 -12.45 0.34 -5.36
N GLY A 95 -11.58 1.03 -6.09
CA GLY A 95 -11.93 2.22 -6.85
C GLY A 95 -12.21 3.47 -6.02
N LYS A 96 -11.99 3.46 -4.71
CA LYS A 96 -12.21 4.63 -3.86
C LYS A 96 -11.16 5.69 -4.14
N ILE A 97 -11.61 6.91 -4.42
CA ILE A 97 -10.71 8.06 -4.65
C ILE A 97 -10.17 8.53 -3.31
N PHE A 98 -8.87 8.76 -3.25
CA PHE A 98 -8.20 9.38 -2.10
C PHE A 98 -7.26 10.50 -2.55
N ARG A 99 -6.93 11.42 -1.63
CA ARG A 99 -5.99 12.50 -1.84
C ARG A 99 -4.59 12.06 -1.45
N LEU A 100 -3.69 12.10 -2.42
CA LEU A 100 -2.27 11.86 -2.21
C LEU A 100 -1.56 13.19 -2.09
N TYR A 101 -0.87 13.41 -0.97
CA TYR A 101 -0.03 14.59 -0.77
C TYR A 101 1.43 14.25 -1.06
N LYS A 102 2.09 15.11 -1.81
CA LYS A 102 3.52 15.00 -2.11
C LYS A 102 4.18 16.37 -2.08
N PHE A 103 5.48 16.43 -1.90
CA PHE A 103 6.21 17.68 -2.03
C PHE A 103 6.09 18.21 -3.46
N ARG A 104 5.89 19.53 -3.58
CA ARG A 104 5.79 20.18 -4.88
C ARG A 104 7.16 20.26 -5.53
N SER A 105 7.36 19.52 -6.60
CA SER A 105 8.60 19.51 -7.39
C SER A 105 8.53 20.37 -8.66
N MET A 106 7.35 20.90 -9.02
CA MET A 106 7.13 21.75 -10.18
C MET A 106 6.67 23.16 -9.77
N CYS A 107 6.93 24.15 -10.63
CA CYS A 107 6.49 25.53 -10.45
C CYS A 107 4.96 25.66 -10.56
N ILE A 108 4.43 26.81 -10.09
CA ILE A 108 3.03 27.18 -10.32
C ILE A 108 2.82 27.40 -11.82
N GLY A 109 1.65 26.98 -12.34
CA GLY A 109 1.34 27.09 -13.76
C GLY A 109 2.17 26.16 -14.65
N ALA A 110 2.61 25.03 -14.10
CA ALA A 110 3.42 24.04 -14.83
C ALA A 110 2.83 23.63 -16.18
N ASP A 111 1.51 23.48 -16.28
CA ASP A 111 0.85 23.09 -17.53
C ASP A 111 0.94 24.18 -18.60
N LYS A 112 0.76 25.46 -18.22
CA LYS A 112 0.93 26.60 -19.13
C LYS A 112 2.38 26.69 -19.61
N LYS A 113 3.34 26.55 -18.69
CA LYS A 113 4.77 26.59 -19.01
C LYS A 113 5.19 25.42 -19.92
N LEU A 114 4.59 24.25 -19.74
CA LEU A 114 4.81 23.13 -20.64
C LEU A 114 4.33 23.44 -22.06
N LYS A 115 3.10 23.95 -22.17
CA LYS A 115 2.51 24.28 -23.46
C LYS A 115 3.36 25.28 -24.22
N GLU A 116 3.73 26.39 -23.58
CA GLU A 116 4.61 27.41 -24.15
C GLU A 116 5.98 26.84 -24.58
N TYR A 117 6.55 25.93 -23.78
CA TYR A 117 7.82 25.29 -24.10
C TYR A 117 7.75 24.36 -25.30
N LEU A 118 6.67 23.56 -25.41
CA LEU A 118 6.46 22.65 -26.53
C LEU A 118 6.08 23.37 -27.82
N GLU A 119 5.43 24.55 -27.73
CA GLU A 119 5.12 25.39 -28.88
C GLU A 119 6.38 26.03 -29.50
N ASN A 120 7.39 26.28 -28.68
CA ASN A 120 8.63 26.92 -29.10
C ASN A 120 9.81 25.97 -29.32
N ASN A 121 9.60 24.65 -29.16
CA ASN A 121 10.68 23.67 -29.26
C ASN A 121 10.16 22.34 -29.85
N ASP A 122 10.41 22.13 -31.11
CA ASP A 122 9.93 20.95 -31.84
C ASP A 122 10.58 19.64 -31.34
N GLU A 123 11.89 19.68 -30.97
CA GLU A 123 12.59 18.50 -30.42
C GLU A 123 11.97 18.08 -29.07
N ALA A 124 11.65 19.06 -28.22
CA ALA A 124 11.01 18.79 -26.94
C ALA A 124 9.58 18.24 -27.12
N ARG A 125 8.89 18.69 -28.17
CA ARG A 125 7.55 18.18 -28.52
C ARG A 125 7.64 16.71 -28.90
N GLU A 126 8.54 16.34 -29.81
CA GLU A 126 8.74 14.95 -30.21
C GLU A 126 9.15 14.06 -29.02
N GLU A 127 10.05 14.54 -28.14
CA GLU A 127 10.43 13.82 -26.94
C GLU A 127 9.24 13.58 -26.01
N PHE A 128 8.43 14.61 -25.81
CA PHE A 128 7.24 14.54 -24.93
C PHE A 128 6.14 13.64 -25.51
N GLU A 129 5.90 13.67 -26.79
CA GLU A 129 4.91 12.79 -27.46
C GLU A 129 5.30 11.31 -27.33
N LYS A 130 6.59 10.99 -27.41
CA LYS A 130 7.09 9.62 -27.31
C LYS A 130 7.10 9.07 -25.88
N THR A 131 7.44 9.91 -24.91
CA THR A 131 7.78 9.44 -23.56
C THR A 131 6.92 10.04 -22.45
N HIS A 132 6.15 11.09 -22.74
CA HIS A 132 5.45 11.96 -21.77
C HIS A 132 6.37 12.53 -20.69
N LYS A 133 7.68 12.59 -20.97
CA LYS A 133 8.72 13.13 -20.09
C LYS A 133 9.67 13.99 -20.92
N LEU A 134 10.34 14.93 -20.26
CA LEU A 134 11.39 15.76 -20.86
C LEU A 134 12.66 15.58 -20.06
N LYS A 135 13.81 15.43 -20.75
CA LYS A 135 15.13 15.40 -20.10
C LYS A 135 15.40 16.71 -19.36
N ASN A 136 15.10 17.83 -20.01
CA ASN A 136 15.24 19.17 -19.44
C ASN A 136 13.85 19.81 -19.29
N ASP A 137 13.11 19.37 -18.27
CA ASP A 137 11.76 19.85 -18.03
C ASP A 137 11.77 21.23 -17.34
N PRO A 138 11.34 22.31 -18.04
CA PRO A 138 11.39 23.68 -17.51
C PRO A 138 10.43 23.92 -16.35
N ARG A 139 9.53 22.96 -16.09
CA ARG A 139 8.57 23.03 -14.97
C ARG A 139 9.20 22.69 -13.64
N ILE A 140 10.30 21.88 -13.67
CA ILE A 140 10.92 21.37 -12.45
C ILE A 140 11.74 22.48 -11.80
N THR A 141 11.50 22.74 -10.51
CA THR A 141 12.28 23.71 -9.73
C THR A 141 13.62 23.11 -9.31
N LYS A 142 14.57 23.92 -8.83
CA LYS A 142 15.86 23.44 -8.35
C LYS A 142 15.70 22.45 -7.20
N ILE A 143 14.87 22.80 -6.20
CA ILE A 143 14.52 21.90 -5.10
C ILE A 143 13.71 20.71 -5.63
N GLY A 144 12.80 20.91 -6.58
CA GLY A 144 12.04 19.86 -7.21
C GLY A 144 12.92 18.80 -7.87
N ASN A 145 14.03 19.20 -8.50
CA ASN A 145 15.00 18.28 -9.07
C ASN A 145 15.70 17.44 -7.98
N PHE A 146 16.06 18.07 -6.85
CA PHE A 146 16.59 17.35 -5.69
C PHE A 146 15.58 16.35 -5.13
N LEU A 147 14.34 16.77 -4.91
CA LEU A 147 13.25 15.93 -4.38
C LEU A 147 13.02 14.69 -5.26
N ARG A 148 13.01 14.87 -6.58
CA ARG A 148 12.87 13.75 -7.55
C ARG A 148 14.07 12.80 -7.53
N LYS A 149 15.29 13.32 -7.47
CA LYS A 149 16.51 12.49 -7.39
C LYS A 149 16.61 11.71 -6.09
N SER A 150 16.12 12.27 -4.98
CA SER A 150 16.10 11.63 -3.66
C SER A 150 14.84 10.80 -3.39
N SER A 151 13.89 10.74 -4.34
CA SER A 151 12.58 10.07 -4.19
C SER A 151 11.78 10.55 -2.97
N LEU A 152 11.88 11.83 -2.68
CA LEU A 152 11.13 12.50 -1.59
C LEU A 152 9.84 13.19 -2.08
N ASP A 153 9.58 13.21 -3.38
CA ASP A 153 8.39 13.82 -4.01
C ASP A 153 7.21 12.87 -4.18
#